data_80dff4599aa28909a9eebe0de3959b3f
#
_entry.id   80dff4599aa28909a9eebe0de3959b3f
#
_cell.length_a   1.000
_cell.length_b   1.000
_cell.length_c   1.000
_cell.angle_alpha   90.00
_cell.angle_beta   90.00
_cell.angle_gamma   90.00
#
_symmetry.space_group_name_H-M   'P 1'
#
loop_
_entity.id
_entity.type
_entity.pdbx_description
1 polymer ?
#
loop_
_entity_poly.entity_id
_entity_poly.type
_entity_poly.pdbx_seq_one_letter_code
_entity_poly.pdbx_strand_id
1 'polypeptide(L)'
;MNKLADKIKNKKPVTIAFFGDSVTQGCFELRVAEGKPFEPVYRPWEAYSKKLQQIFEYCIKDTSVNILNYGISGDTATMGLARIDEMLCHKPDMVIVCFGLNDSTKDIDGIKEYKDSLEKI
;
A
#
# COMPACT_ATOMS: atom_id res chain seq x y z
N MET A 1 17.23 7.84 -15.81
CA MET A 1 15.94 8.30 -16.34
C MET A 1 14.83 7.53 -15.62
N ASN A 2 13.73 8.18 -15.25
CA ASN A 2 12.68 7.52 -14.47
C ASN A 2 11.80 6.67 -15.41
N LYS A 3 11.88 5.36 -15.30
CA LYS A 3 11.15 4.38 -16.13
C LYS A 3 9.63 4.64 -16.19
N LEU A 4 9.03 5.10 -15.07
CA LEU A 4 7.63 5.46 -15.01
C LEU A 4 7.32 6.67 -15.91
N ALA A 5 8.13 7.75 -15.81
CA ALA A 5 7.95 8.94 -16.62
C ALA A 5 8.09 8.65 -18.11
N ASP A 6 9.03 7.77 -18.49
CA ASP A 6 9.20 7.36 -19.89
C ASP A 6 8.00 6.57 -20.41
N LYS A 7 7.42 5.68 -19.60
CA LYS A 7 6.20 4.96 -19.97
C LYS A 7 5.04 5.94 -20.20
N ILE A 8 4.82 6.86 -19.27
CA ILE A 8 3.76 7.87 -19.37
C ILE A 8 3.94 8.73 -20.64
N LYS A 9 5.16 9.25 -20.85
CA LYS A 9 5.48 10.05 -22.03
C LYS A 9 5.22 9.31 -23.35
N ASN A 10 5.46 8.01 -23.37
CA ASN A 10 5.28 7.15 -24.54
C ASN A 10 3.90 6.47 -24.58
N LYS A 11 2.93 6.93 -23.77
CA LYS A 11 1.56 6.42 -23.70
C LYS A 11 1.47 4.89 -23.45
N LYS A 12 2.41 4.36 -22.68
CA LYS A 12 2.43 2.93 -22.30
C LYS A 12 1.73 2.72 -20.98
N PRO A 13 0.98 1.63 -20.80
CA PRO A 13 0.36 1.30 -19.52
C PRO A 13 1.38 1.28 -18.38
N VAL A 14 1.00 1.80 -17.22
CA VAL A 14 1.79 1.79 -16.01
C VAL A 14 1.10 0.97 -14.93
N THR A 15 1.88 0.34 -14.06
CA THR A 15 1.40 -0.42 -12.92
C THR A 15 2.01 0.14 -11.65
N ILE A 16 1.15 0.55 -10.72
CA ILE A 16 1.56 1.09 -9.41
C ILE A 16 1.05 0.12 -8.33
N ALA A 17 1.94 -0.39 -7.50
CA ALA A 17 1.59 -1.22 -6.36
C ALA A 17 1.55 -0.39 -5.07
N PHE A 18 0.57 -0.64 -4.25
CA PHE A 18 0.42 -0.09 -2.90
C PHE A 18 0.62 -1.23 -1.91
N PHE A 19 1.67 -1.15 -1.14
CA PHE A 19 2.14 -2.20 -0.26
C PHE A 19 2.11 -1.72 1.19
N GLY A 20 1.29 -2.35 2.04
CA GLY A 20 1.08 -1.84 3.39
C GLY A 20 0.11 -2.70 4.22
N ASP A 21 -0.40 -2.08 5.26
CA ASP A 21 -1.30 -2.68 6.24
C ASP A 21 -2.80 -2.41 5.97
N SER A 22 -3.62 -2.38 7.03
CA SER A 22 -5.06 -2.13 6.96
C SER A 22 -5.41 -0.80 6.31
N VAL A 23 -4.62 0.24 6.49
CA VAL A 23 -4.84 1.56 5.89
C VAL A 23 -4.73 1.45 4.36
N THR A 24 -3.74 0.73 3.88
CA THR A 24 -3.56 0.44 2.45
C THR A 24 -4.68 -0.45 1.91
N GLN A 25 -5.11 -1.46 2.67
CA GLN A 25 -6.23 -2.33 2.32
C GLN A 25 -7.54 -1.53 2.16
N GLY A 26 -7.70 -0.45 2.90
CA GLY A 26 -8.89 0.41 2.89
C GLY A 26 -9.72 0.30 4.16
N CYS A 27 -9.09 0.04 5.29
CA CYS A 27 -9.72 0.22 6.60
C CYS A 27 -9.98 1.71 6.83
N PHE A 28 -11.24 2.06 7.00
CA PHE A 28 -11.68 3.45 7.04
C PHE A 28 -11.89 3.95 8.47
N GLU A 29 -12.41 3.08 9.31
CA GLU A 29 -12.65 3.37 10.72
C GLU A 29 -12.61 2.09 11.57
N LEU A 30 -12.42 2.28 12.88
CA LEU A 30 -12.61 1.24 13.88
C LEU A 30 -13.82 1.61 14.73
N ARG A 31 -14.87 0.81 14.68
CA ARG A 31 -16.04 0.98 15.54
C ARG A 31 -15.79 0.34 16.87
N VAL A 32 -15.95 1.13 17.92
CA VAL A 32 -15.83 0.66 19.31
C VAL A 32 -17.20 0.77 19.94
N ALA A 33 -17.76 -0.34 20.39
CA ALA A 33 -18.99 -0.37 21.17
C ALA A 33 -18.69 -0.96 22.56
N GLU A 34 -19.35 -0.43 23.59
CA GLU A 34 -19.16 -0.88 24.97
C GLU A 34 -19.43 -2.38 25.09
N GLY A 35 -18.47 -3.11 25.69
CA GLY A 35 -18.56 -4.57 25.88
C GLY A 35 -18.40 -5.42 24.61
N LYS A 36 -18.01 -4.81 23.47
CA LYS A 36 -17.75 -5.56 22.23
C LYS A 36 -16.31 -5.34 21.75
N PRO A 37 -15.71 -6.33 21.06
CA PRO A 37 -14.46 -6.10 20.38
C PRO A 37 -14.64 -5.00 19.32
N PHE A 38 -13.58 -4.26 19.02
CA PHE A 38 -13.62 -3.27 17.93
C PHE A 38 -13.86 -3.97 16.59
N GLU A 39 -14.66 -3.31 15.75
CA GLU A 39 -15.02 -3.79 14.43
C GLU A 39 -14.38 -2.89 13.35
N PRO A 40 -13.49 -3.42 12.51
CA PRO A 40 -12.91 -2.64 11.42
C PRO A 40 -13.93 -2.47 10.28
N VAL A 41 -14.07 -1.26 9.78
CA VAL A 41 -14.92 -0.94 8.63
C VAL A 41 -14.04 -0.75 7.40
N TYR A 42 -14.18 -1.64 6.43
CA TYR A 42 -13.43 -1.58 5.18
C TYR A 42 -14.25 -0.93 4.06
N ARG A 43 -13.62 0.03 3.38
CA ARG A 43 -14.13 0.66 2.16
C ARG A 43 -13.03 0.72 1.10
N PRO A 44 -12.67 -0.41 0.49
CA PRO A 44 -11.54 -0.48 -0.44
C PRO A 44 -11.65 0.48 -1.63
N TRP A 45 -12.89 0.79 -2.05
CA TRP A 45 -13.16 1.75 -3.13
C TRP A 45 -12.90 3.22 -2.74
N GLU A 46 -12.80 3.51 -1.43
CA GLU A 46 -12.44 4.83 -0.90
C GLU A 46 -10.97 4.90 -0.44
N ALA A 47 -10.25 3.78 -0.52
CA ALA A 47 -8.84 3.72 -0.16
C ALA A 47 -8.02 4.75 -0.96
N TYR A 48 -6.96 5.26 -0.34
CA TYR A 48 -6.10 6.27 -0.98
C TYR A 48 -5.51 5.80 -2.32
N SER A 49 -5.28 4.50 -2.50
CA SER A 49 -4.86 3.88 -3.75
C SER A 49 -5.87 4.12 -4.89
N LYS A 50 -7.17 4.02 -4.58
CA LYS A 50 -8.24 4.29 -5.56
C LYS A 50 -8.38 5.79 -5.86
N LYS A 51 -8.20 6.64 -4.87
CA LYS A 51 -8.20 8.10 -5.10
C LYS A 51 -7.02 8.53 -5.96
N LEU A 52 -5.83 7.98 -5.72
CA LEU A 52 -4.67 8.21 -6.57
C LEU A 52 -4.90 7.70 -8.00
N GLN A 53 -5.51 6.52 -8.18
CA GLN A 53 -5.88 6.03 -9.50
C GLN A 53 -6.74 7.04 -10.26
N GLN A 54 -7.80 7.55 -9.63
CA GLN A 54 -8.69 8.55 -10.22
C GLN A 54 -7.96 9.83 -10.61
N ILE A 55 -7.03 10.29 -9.75
CA ILE A 55 -6.21 11.48 -10.02
C ILE A 55 -5.30 11.23 -11.24
N PHE A 56 -4.62 10.08 -11.28
CA PHE A 56 -3.75 9.74 -12.42
C PHE A 56 -4.53 9.62 -13.72
N GLU A 57 -5.69 8.95 -13.71
CA GLU A 57 -6.54 8.82 -14.90
C GLU A 57 -7.08 10.17 -15.38
N TYR A 58 -7.36 11.08 -14.45
CA TYR A 58 -7.76 12.44 -14.79
C TYR A 58 -6.61 13.27 -15.39
N CYS A 59 -5.40 13.15 -14.83
CA CYS A 59 -4.23 13.91 -15.25
C CYS A 59 -3.54 13.31 -16.49
N ILE A 60 -3.61 11.98 -16.66
CA ILE A 60 -2.86 11.24 -17.68
C ILE A 60 -3.87 10.50 -18.57
N LYS A 61 -4.54 11.29 -19.44
CA LYS A 61 -5.67 10.80 -20.25
C LYS A 61 -5.31 9.76 -21.31
N ASP A 62 -4.06 9.70 -21.71
CA ASP A 62 -3.62 8.89 -22.85
C ASP A 62 -2.95 7.58 -22.44
N THR A 63 -3.00 7.22 -21.17
CA THR A 63 -2.34 6.01 -20.68
C THR A 63 -3.19 5.32 -19.61
N SER A 64 -3.18 3.99 -19.60
CA SER A 64 -3.85 3.21 -18.55
C SER A 64 -3.00 3.16 -17.29
N VAL A 65 -3.64 3.36 -16.14
CA VAL A 65 -2.99 3.23 -14.83
C VAL A 65 -3.60 2.03 -14.09
N ASN A 66 -2.80 0.97 -13.94
CA ASN A 66 -3.18 -0.21 -13.20
C ASN A 66 -2.76 -0.06 -11.73
N ILE A 67 -3.67 -0.32 -10.82
CA ILE A 67 -3.41 -0.27 -9.39
C ILE A 67 -3.47 -1.69 -8.81
N LEU A 68 -2.39 -2.06 -8.13
CA LEU A 68 -2.31 -3.28 -7.33
C LEU A 68 -2.36 -2.88 -5.86
N ASN A 69 -3.39 -3.29 -5.14
CA ASN A 69 -3.50 -3.07 -3.70
C ASN A 69 -3.05 -4.32 -2.96
N TYR A 70 -1.90 -4.23 -2.32
CA TYR A 70 -1.29 -5.25 -1.47
C TYR A 70 -1.32 -4.87 0.02
N GLY A 71 -2.38 -4.18 0.45
CA GLY A 71 -2.65 -3.92 1.86
C GLY A 71 -3.24 -5.15 2.54
N ILE A 72 -2.70 -5.55 3.69
CA ILE A 72 -3.24 -6.60 4.55
C ILE A 72 -3.35 -6.08 5.98
N SER A 73 -4.55 -6.18 6.54
CA SER A 73 -4.84 -5.72 7.89
C SER A 73 -3.98 -6.45 8.94
N GLY A 74 -3.43 -5.68 9.86
CA GLY A 74 -2.59 -6.20 10.93
C GLY A 74 -1.12 -6.40 10.56
N ASP A 75 -0.75 -6.28 9.28
CA ASP A 75 0.64 -6.47 8.86
C ASP A 75 1.57 -5.42 9.46
N THR A 76 2.73 -5.89 9.87
CA THR A 76 3.93 -5.10 10.17
C THR A 76 4.84 -5.05 8.94
N ALA A 77 5.86 -4.19 8.96
CA ALA A 77 6.87 -4.15 7.90
C ALA A 77 7.58 -5.51 7.74
N THR A 78 7.82 -6.23 8.84
CA THR A 78 8.41 -7.58 8.81
C THR A 78 7.51 -8.59 8.10
N MET A 79 6.20 -8.55 8.36
CA MET A 79 5.23 -9.41 7.68
C MET A 79 5.12 -9.04 6.20
N GLY A 80 5.15 -7.75 5.89
CA GLY A 80 5.23 -7.25 4.51
C GLY A 80 6.46 -7.80 3.79
N LEU A 81 7.65 -7.67 4.38
CA LEU A 81 8.89 -8.20 3.80
C LEU A 81 8.80 -9.70 3.47
N ALA A 82 8.15 -10.50 4.32
CA ALA A 82 8.01 -11.94 4.10
C ALA A 82 7.18 -12.30 2.84
N ARG A 83 6.32 -11.38 2.35
CA ARG A 83 5.46 -11.59 1.18
C ARG A 83 5.75 -10.66 0.01
N ILE A 84 6.88 -9.94 0.03
CA ILE A 84 7.21 -8.94 -0.99
C ILE A 84 7.26 -9.53 -2.41
N ASP A 85 7.72 -10.76 -2.56
CA ASP A 85 7.84 -11.42 -3.84
C ASP A 85 6.50 -11.64 -4.53
N GLU A 86 5.42 -11.83 -3.77
CA GLU A 86 4.05 -11.92 -4.32
C GLU A 86 3.65 -10.65 -5.06
N MET A 87 4.08 -9.49 -4.57
CA MET A 87 3.83 -8.21 -5.22
C MET A 87 4.81 -7.96 -6.37
N LEU A 88 6.10 -8.26 -6.15
CA LEU A 88 7.15 -8.01 -7.15
C LEU A 88 7.02 -8.89 -8.39
N CYS A 89 6.38 -10.09 -8.31
CA CYS A 89 6.13 -10.92 -9.48
C CYS A 89 5.32 -10.20 -10.58
N HIS A 90 4.51 -9.21 -10.22
CA HIS A 90 3.75 -8.37 -11.14
C HIS A 90 4.59 -7.27 -11.81
N LYS A 91 5.86 -7.11 -11.45
CA LYS A 91 6.81 -6.14 -12.00
C LYS A 91 6.25 -4.71 -12.04
N PRO A 92 5.78 -4.16 -10.91
CA PRO A 92 5.23 -2.82 -10.89
C PRO A 92 6.28 -1.79 -11.32
N ASP A 93 5.82 -0.69 -11.92
CA ASP A 93 6.69 0.42 -12.32
C ASP A 93 7.02 1.35 -11.15
N MET A 94 6.15 1.32 -10.13
CA MET A 94 6.30 2.07 -8.89
C MET A 94 5.66 1.28 -7.74
N VAL A 95 6.29 1.33 -6.58
CA VAL A 95 5.73 0.80 -5.33
C VAL A 95 5.62 1.93 -4.33
N ILE A 96 4.45 2.05 -3.70
CA ILE A 96 4.21 2.94 -2.57
C ILE A 96 4.09 2.07 -1.32
N VAL A 97 5.04 2.24 -0.40
CA VAL A 97 5.14 1.45 0.84
C VAL A 97 4.54 2.24 1.99
N CYS A 98 3.64 1.64 2.76
CA CYS A 98 2.95 2.26 3.89
C CYS A 98 2.75 1.24 5.02
N PHE A 99 3.76 1.08 5.87
CA PHE A 99 3.73 0.32 7.13
C PHE A 99 4.10 1.24 8.29
N GLY A 100 3.89 0.78 9.52
CA GLY A 100 4.33 1.45 10.73
C GLY A 100 3.27 1.53 11.82
N LEU A 101 1.98 1.54 11.46
CA LEU A 101 0.91 1.64 12.45
C LEU A 101 0.92 0.43 13.41
N ASN A 102 0.99 -0.80 12.87
CA ASN A 102 1.07 -2.00 13.67
C ASN A 102 2.46 -2.20 14.32
N ASP A 103 3.51 -1.73 13.65
CA ASP A 103 4.87 -1.76 14.20
C ASP A 103 4.97 -0.87 15.44
N SER A 104 4.26 0.27 15.47
CA SER A 104 4.27 1.20 16.60
C SER A 104 3.65 0.64 17.89
N THR A 105 2.92 -0.47 17.81
CA THR A 105 2.38 -1.16 19.00
C THR A 105 3.43 -2.00 19.73
N LYS A 106 4.60 -2.21 19.12
CA LYS A 106 5.73 -2.87 19.72
C LYS A 106 6.62 -1.84 20.42
N ASP A 107 7.30 -2.25 21.48
CA ASP A 107 8.25 -1.42 22.22
C ASP A 107 9.47 -1.03 21.37
N ILE A 108 10.52 -0.50 22.00
CA ILE A 108 11.76 -0.03 21.36
C ILE A 108 12.38 -1.08 20.43
N ASP A 109 12.27 -2.36 20.76
CA ASP A 109 12.76 -3.46 19.91
C ASP A 109 12.01 -3.53 18.57
N GLY A 110 10.73 -3.16 18.55
CA GLY A 110 9.93 -3.07 17.33
C GLY A 110 10.41 -1.99 16.36
N ILE A 111 10.99 -0.90 16.86
CA ILE A 111 11.54 0.18 16.01
C ILE A 111 12.70 -0.35 15.16
N LYS A 112 13.57 -1.17 15.75
CA LYS A 112 14.69 -1.78 15.03
C LYS A 112 14.21 -2.75 13.96
N GLU A 113 13.29 -3.66 14.31
CA GLU A 113 12.70 -4.59 13.35
C GLU A 113 12.02 -3.85 12.17
N TYR A 114 11.26 -2.80 12.48
CA TYR A 114 10.62 -1.94 11.50
C TYR A 114 11.63 -1.34 10.52
N LYS A 115 12.67 -0.70 11.05
CA LYS A 115 13.74 -0.10 10.25
C LYS A 115 14.43 -1.14 9.39
N ASP A 116 14.88 -2.24 9.99
CA ASP A 116 15.61 -3.31 9.29
C ASP A 116 14.77 -3.95 8.17
N SER A 117 13.45 -4.01 8.36
CA SER A 117 12.52 -4.53 7.36
C SER A 117 12.27 -3.55 6.23
N LEU A 118 12.07 -2.26 6.54
CA LEU A 118 11.90 -1.22 5.52
C LEU A 118 13.13 -1.04 4.64
N GLU A 119 14.34 -1.19 5.20
CA GLU A 119 15.59 -1.13 4.42
C GLU A 119 15.73 -2.28 3.42
N LYS A 120 14.99 -3.38 3.63
CA LYS A 120 15.01 -4.56 2.75
C LYS A 120 13.84 -4.60 1.77
N ILE A 121 12.76 -3.86 2.06
CA ILE A 121 11.63 -3.64 1.14
C ILE A 121 12.05 -2.67 0.03
#